data_effef05e2470467ac96675a565c01743
#
_entry.id   effef05e2470467ac96675a565c01743
#
_cell.length_a   1.000
_cell.length_b   1.000
_cell.length_c   1.000
_cell.angle_alpha   90.00
_cell.angle_beta   90.00
_cell.angle_gamma   90.00
#
_symmetry.space_group_name_H-M   'P 1'
#
loop_
_entity.id
_entity.type
_entity.pdbx_description
1 polymer ?
#
loop_
_entity_poly.entity_id
_entity_poly.type
_entity_poly.pdbx_seq_one_letter_code
_entity_poly.pdbx_strand_id
1 'polypeptide(L)'
;MARYGDAPAGGHTELNGIEAACERHLQMRQDIQNMKSDLSELRRLTDKIDIAFNVADDIARSMVRDYYMDGYSWEQISMRYHYSARWCREKVKKAVEDMSMVIFGMKAKPLQLSFVFVQ
;
A
#
# COMPACT_ATOMS: atom_id res chain seq x y z
N MET A 1 -12.36 -43.34 43.91
CA MET A 1 -12.78 -43.35 42.51
C MET A 1 -13.27 -41.98 41.99
N ALA A 2 -12.98 -40.97 42.75
CA ALA A 2 -13.28 -39.60 42.31
C ALA A 2 -12.62 -39.31 40.94
N ARG A 3 -11.56 -39.99 40.69
CA ARG A 3 -10.84 -39.87 39.40
C ARG A 3 -11.69 -40.18 38.18
N TYR A 4 -12.62 -41.15 38.33
CA TYR A 4 -13.49 -41.52 37.22
C TYR A 4 -14.58 -40.48 36.98
N GLY A 5 -15.03 -39.80 38.04
CA GLY A 5 -15.94 -38.70 37.86
C GLY A 5 -15.32 -37.52 37.19
N ASP A 6 -14.04 -37.34 37.44
CA ASP A 6 -13.30 -36.22 36.84
C ASP A 6 -12.86 -36.54 35.40
N ALA A 7 -12.68 -37.81 35.06
CA ALA A 7 -12.17 -38.20 33.76
C ALA A 7 -13.02 -37.66 32.58
N PRO A 8 -14.35 -37.79 32.56
CA PRO A 8 -15.16 -37.23 31.49
C PRO A 8 -15.01 -35.72 31.38
N ALA A 9 -14.98 -35.02 32.51
CA ALA A 9 -14.82 -33.59 32.53
C ALA A 9 -13.43 -33.20 32.03
N GLY A 10 -12.41 -33.96 32.48
CA GLY A 10 -11.03 -33.74 32.02
C GLY A 10 -10.88 -34.00 30.52
N GLY A 11 -11.49 -35.08 30.01
CA GLY A 11 -11.49 -35.40 28.62
C GLY A 11 -12.16 -34.36 27.76
N HIS A 12 -13.32 -33.87 28.28
CA HIS A 12 -14.03 -32.81 27.60
C HIS A 12 -13.20 -31.51 27.54
N THR A 13 -12.52 -31.16 28.61
CA THR A 13 -11.63 -29.99 28.66
C THR A 13 -10.47 -30.18 27.72
N GLU A 14 -9.87 -31.36 27.63
CA GLU A 14 -8.80 -31.66 26.71
C GLU A 14 -9.26 -31.52 25.27
N LEU A 15 -10.44 -32.02 24.91
CA LEU A 15 -10.98 -31.89 23.57
C LEU A 15 -11.22 -30.42 23.22
N ASN A 16 -11.75 -29.63 24.15
CA ASN A 16 -11.95 -28.21 23.93
C ASN A 16 -10.59 -27.50 23.73
N GLY A 17 -9.58 -27.90 24.49
CA GLY A 17 -8.22 -27.36 24.32
C GLY A 17 -7.63 -27.69 22.96
N ILE A 18 -7.84 -28.93 22.51
CA ILE A 18 -7.36 -29.38 21.20
C ILE A 18 -8.09 -28.65 20.09
N GLU A 19 -9.42 -28.52 20.21
CA GLU A 19 -10.22 -27.80 19.24
C GLU A 19 -9.79 -26.34 19.15
N ALA A 20 -9.59 -25.69 20.30
CA ALA A 20 -9.13 -24.31 20.35
C ALA A 20 -7.74 -24.18 19.72
N ALA A 21 -6.85 -25.14 19.96
CA ALA A 21 -5.52 -25.15 19.36
C ALA A 21 -5.60 -25.33 17.83
N CYS A 22 -6.50 -26.21 17.38
CA CYS A 22 -6.72 -26.41 15.94
C CYS A 22 -7.28 -25.15 15.29
N GLU A 23 -8.24 -24.49 15.93
CA GLU A 23 -8.81 -23.24 15.42
C GLU A 23 -7.75 -22.16 15.33
N ARG A 24 -6.92 -22.02 16.37
CA ARG A 24 -5.81 -21.05 16.34
C ARG A 24 -4.85 -21.35 15.20
N HIS A 25 -4.53 -22.63 15.01
CA HIS A 25 -3.64 -23.05 13.95
C HIS A 25 -4.23 -22.73 12.56
N LEU A 26 -5.51 -23.04 12.36
CA LEU A 26 -6.19 -22.72 11.11
C LEU A 26 -6.27 -21.22 10.88
N GLN A 27 -6.54 -20.45 11.93
CA GLN A 27 -6.57 -18.99 11.84
C GLN A 27 -5.20 -18.43 11.46
N MET A 28 -4.15 -18.94 12.08
CA MET A 28 -2.77 -18.54 11.76
C MET A 28 -2.42 -18.86 10.30
N ARG A 29 -2.82 -20.03 9.82
CA ARG A 29 -2.63 -20.40 8.42
C ARG A 29 -3.34 -19.43 7.49
N GLN A 30 -4.58 -19.07 7.83
CA GLN A 30 -5.37 -18.14 7.05
C GLN A 30 -4.72 -16.76 7.06
N ASP A 31 -4.24 -16.31 8.22
CA ASP A 31 -3.56 -15.02 8.36
C ASP A 31 -2.29 -14.99 7.51
N ILE A 32 -1.50 -16.06 7.52
CA ILE A 32 -0.29 -16.18 6.70
C ILE A 32 -0.66 -16.11 5.21
N GLN A 33 -1.72 -16.81 4.82
CA GLN A 33 -2.16 -16.81 3.43
C GLN A 33 -2.61 -15.40 2.99
N ASN A 34 -3.34 -14.72 3.86
CA ASN A 34 -3.77 -13.34 3.61
C ASN A 34 -2.58 -12.40 3.49
N MET A 35 -1.59 -12.55 4.38
CA MET A 35 -0.36 -11.74 4.34
C MET A 35 0.42 -11.99 3.06
N LYS A 36 0.51 -13.24 2.61
CA LYS A 36 1.18 -13.56 1.35
C LYS A 36 0.47 -12.93 0.16
N SER A 37 -0.86 -12.96 0.18
CA SER A 37 -1.67 -12.34 -0.85
C SER A 37 -1.47 -10.82 -0.88
N ASP A 38 -1.49 -10.20 0.29
CA ASP A 38 -1.27 -8.75 0.43
C ASP A 38 0.13 -8.35 -0.04
N LEU A 39 1.13 -9.15 0.31
CA LEU A 39 2.51 -8.90 -0.12
C LEU A 39 2.64 -8.99 -1.63
N SER A 40 2.01 -9.99 -2.24
CA SER A 40 1.99 -10.16 -3.68
C SER A 40 1.35 -8.96 -4.37
N GLU A 41 0.23 -8.48 -3.83
CA GLU A 41 -0.46 -7.30 -4.35
C GLU A 41 0.41 -6.04 -4.23
N LEU A 42 1.07 -5.86 -3.08
CA LEU A 42 1.97 -4.73 -2.88
C LEU A 42 3.15 -4.77 -3.85
N ARG A 43 3.73 -5.94 -4.08
CA ARG A 43 4.81 -6.10 -5.05
C ARG A 43 4.35 -5.75 -6.46
N ARG A 44 3.15 -6.17 -6.81
CA ARG A 44 2.57 -5.86 -8.12
C ARG A 44 2.40 -4.35 -8.29
N LEU A 45 1.89 -3.68 -7.26
CA LEU A 45 1.73 -2.22 -7.28
C LEU A 45 3.07 -1.50 -7.32
N THR A 46 4.04 -1.97 -6.55
CA THR A 46 5.39 -1.40 -6.53
C THR A 46 6.04 -1.50 -7.92
N ASP A 47 5.91 -2.65 -8.57
CA ASP A 47 6.44 -2.85 -9.92
C ASP A 47 5.78 -1.89 -10.91
N LYS A 48 4.47 -1.70 -10.80
CA LYS A 48 3.75 -0.75 -11.64
C LYS A 48 4.21 0.69 -11.41
N ILE A 49 4.44 1.06 -10.16
CA ILE A 49 4.94 2.39 -9.81
C ILE A 49 6.34 2.60 -10.40
N ASP A 50 7.20 1.61 -10.30
CA ASP A 50 8.55 1.68 -10.88
C ASP A 50 8.49 1.88 -12.39
N ILE A 51 7.62 1.15 -13.08
CA ILE A 51 7.42 1.32 -14.51
C ILE A 51 6.88 2.72 -14.81
N ALA A 52 5.92 3.19 -14.01
CA ALA A 52 5.31 4.51 -14.19
C ALA A 52 6.33 5.63 -14.02
N PHE A 53 7.28 5.49 -13.09
CA PHE A 53 8.34 6.47 -12.92
C PHE A 53 9.18 6.65 -14.18
N ASN A 54 9.31 5.63 -15.00
CA ASN A 54 10.07 5.72 -16.24
C ASN A 54 9.39 6.58 -17.30
N VAL A 55 8.09 6.83 -17.16
CA VAL A 55 7.34 7.69 -18.10
C VAL A 55 7.64 9.17 -17.84
N ALA A 56 7.88 9.53 -16.59
CA ALA A 56 8.22 10.90 -16.22
C ALA A 56 9.68 11.20 -16.55
N ASP A 57 9.97 12.44 -16.92
CA ASP A 57 11.35 12.85 -17.12
C ASP A 57 12.11 12.90 -15.79
N ASP A 58 13.44 13.01 -15.85
CA ASP A 58 14.27 12.93 -14.65
C ASP A 58 13.95 14.01 -13.63
N ILE A 59 13.72 15.23 -14.10
CA ILE A 59 13.40 16.36 -13.22
C ILE A 59 12.06 16.15 -12.54
N ALA A 60 11.04 15.78 -13.31
CA ALA A 60 9.70 15.53 -12.77
C ALA A 60 9.71 14.37 -11.76
N ARG A 61 10.46 13.32 -12.07
CA ARG A 61 10.60 12.17 -11.16
C ARG A 61 11.23 12.58 -9.84
N SER A 62 12.28 13.38 -9.88
CA SER A 62 12.95 13.89 -8.69
C SER A 62 12.01 14.78 -7.88
N MET A 63 11.25 15.63 -8.52
CA MET A 63 10.28 16.50 -7.84
C MET A 63 9.15 15.71 -7.19
N VAL A 64 8.65 14.66 -7.85
CA VAL A 64 7.64 13.77 -7.29
C VAL A 64 8.16 13.12 -6.01
N ARG A 65 9.39 12.62 -6.03
CA ARG A 65 10.01 12.05 -4.84
C ARG A 65 10.20 13.08 -3.74
N ASP A 66 10.67 14.26 -4.08
CA ASP A 66 10.88 15.33 -3.10
C ASP A 66 9.59 15.69 -2.39
N TYR A 67 8.52 15.83 -3.13
CA TYR A 67 7.24 16.25 -2.56
C TYR A 67 6.54 15.12 -1.79
N TYR A 68 6.39 13.95 -2.41
CA TYR A 68 5.58 12.87 -1.84
C TYR A 68 6.34 11.97 -0.87
N MET A 69 7.62 11.75 -1.10
CA MET A 69 8.41 10.84 -0.27
C MET A 69 9.22 11.57 0.79
N ASP A 70 9.85 12.67 0.41
CA ASP A 70 10.75 13.40 1.31
C ASP A 70 10.06 14.56 2.04
N GLY A 71 8.82 14.87 1.67
CA GLY A 71 8.02 15.87 2.36
C GLY A 71 8.46 17.32 2.15
N TYR A 72 9.16 17.60 1.06
CA TYR A 72 9.57 18.97 0.75
C TYR A 72 8.35 19.83 0.37
N SER A 73 8.39 21.10 0.79
CA SER A 73 7.39 22.08 0.36
C SER A 73 7.66 22.52 -1.08
N TRP A 74 6.67 23.12 -1.72
CA TRP A 74 6.85 23.67 -3.06
C TRP A 74 7.92 24.76 -3.11
N GLU A 75 8.04 25.52 -2.04
CA GLU A 75 9.06 26.55 -1.92
C GLU A 75 10.45 25.93 -1.89
N GLN A 76 10.63 24.86 -1.12
CA GLN A 76 11.91 24.15 -1.05
C GLN A 76 12.27 23.51 -2.41
N ILE A 77 11.29 22.93 -3.08
CA ILE A 77 11.49 22.35 -4.41
C ILE A 77 11.86 23.45 -5.41
N SER A 78 11.16 24.57 -5.36
CA SER A 78 11.43 25.73 -6.19
C SER A 78 12.88 26.19 -6.05
N MET A 79 13.36 26.30 -4.83
CA MET A 79 14.74 26.71 -4.54
C MET A 79 15.75 25.69 -5.04
N ARG A 80 15.41 24.40 -4.89
CA ARG A 80 16.32 23.32 -5.27
C ARG A 80 16.54 23.24 -6.77
N TYR A 81 15.48 23.43 -7.56
CA TYR A 81 15.54 23.29 -9.01
C TYR A 81 15.60 24.62 -9.78
N HIS A 82 15.51 25.72 -9.07
CA HIS A 82 15.57 27.07 -9.66
C HIS A 82 14.43 27.38 -10.63
N TYR A 83 13.25 26.82 -10.36
CA TYR A 83 12.03 27.13 -11.08
C TYR A 83 11.01 27.70 -10.10
N SER A 84 9.97 28.37 -10.62
CA SER A 84 8.92 28.86 -9.75
C SER A 84 8.16 27.72 -9.08
N ALA A 85 7.62 27.99 -7.90
CA ALA A 85 6.82 26.99 -7.17
C ALA A 85 5.62 26.54 -8.03
N ARG A 86 5.00 27.46 -8.74
CA ARG A 86 3.88 27.16 -9.65
C ARG A 86 4.31 26.19 -10.75
N TRP A 87 5.45 26.47 -11.39
CA TRP A 87 5.98 25.59 -12.44
C TRP A 87 6.26 24.20 -11.90
N CYS A 88 6.90 24.12 -10.73
CA CYS A 88 7.19 22.83 -10.08
C CYS A 88 5.91 22.04 -9.78
N ARG A 89 4.90 22.71 -9.25
CA ARG A 89 3.61 22.10 -8.95
C ARG A 89 2.94 21.56 -10.21
N GLU A 90 2.93 22.31 -11.26
CA GLU A 90 2.32 21.89 -12.52
C GLU A 90 3.10 20.76 -13.17
N LYS A 91 4.42 20.78 -13.07
CA LYS A 91 5.30 19.73 -13.60
C LYS A 91 5.02 18.41 -12.86
N VAL A 92 4.94 18.45 -11.53
CA VAL A 92 4.64 17.28 -10.72
C VAL A 92 3.22 16.77 -11.00
N LYS A 93 2.28 17.67 -11.11
CA LYS A 93 0.89 17.32 -11.41
C LYS A 93 0.78 16.56 -12.73
N LYS A 94 1.43 17.04 -13.77
CA LYS A 94 1.44 16.37 -15.07
C LYS A 94 2.12 15.00 -14.97
N ALA A 95 3.23 14.94 -14.27
CA ALA A 95 3.95 13.67 -14.08
C ALA A 95 3.07 12.64 -13.36
N VAL A 96 2.34 13.05 -12.31
CA VAL A 96 1.45 12.18 -11.57
C VAL A 96 0.29 11.71 -12.46
N GLU A 97 -0.26 12.59 -13.28
CA GLU A 97 -1.31 12.22 -14.24
C GLU A 97 -0.81 11.15 -15.20
N ASP A 98 0.38 11.35 -15.79
CA ASP A 98 0.97 10.40 -16.72
C ASP A 98 1.27 9.06 -16.04
N MET A 99 1.81 9.11 -14.82
CA MET A 99 2.07 7.91 -14.03
C MET A 99 0.78 7.16 -13.69
N SER A 100 -0.27 7.89 -13.35
CA SER A 100 -1.57 7.30 -13.04
C SER A 100 -2.18 6.57 -14.24
N MET A 101 -1.98 7.11 -15.43
CA MET A 101 -2.41 6.45 -16.66
C MET A 101 -1.72 5.11 -16.86
N VAL A 102 -0.44 5.02 -16.51
CA VAL A 102 0.31 3.76 -16.61
C VAL A 102 -0.20 2.75 -15.59
N ILE A 103 -0.49 3.20 -14.36
CA ILE A 103 -0.88 2.31 -13.26
C ILE A 103 -2.34 1.85 -13.41
N PHE A 104 -3.24 2.77 -13.69
CA PHE A 104 -4.69 2.53 -13.68
C PHE A 104 -5.33 2.51 -15.06
N GLY A 105 -4.60 2.90 -16.09
CA GLY A 105 -5.12 2.97 -17.45
C GLY A 105 -6.04 4.17 -17.64
N MET A 106 -6.87 4.11 -18.64
CA MET A 106 -7.76 5.22 -19.01
C MET A 106 -8.75 5.61 -17.93
N LYS A 107 -9.05 4.71 -17.02
CA LYS A 107 -10.01 4.96 -15.94
C LYS A 107 -9.48 5.93 -14.88
N ALA A 108 -8.17 6.12 -14.82
CA ALA A 108 -7.57 7.03 -13.85
C ALA A 108 -7.86 8.50 -14.14
N LYS A 109 -8.08 8.83 -15.40
CA LYS A 109 -8.20 10.22 -15.83
C LYS A 109 -9.31 11.00 -15.14
N PRO A 110 -10.56 10.49 -15.03
CA PRO A 110 -11.60 11.20 -14.30
C PRO A 110 -11.28 11.40 -12.83
N LEU A 111 -10.68 10.41 -12.19
CA LEU A 111 -10.28 10.49 -10.79
C LEU A 111 -9.20 11.53 -10.61
N GLN A 112 -8.24 11.59 -11.51
CA GLN A 112 -7.17 12.57 -11.47
C GLN A 112 -7.71 14.00 -11.58
N LEU A 113 -8.65 14.24 -12.47
CA LEU A 113 -9.27 15.55 -12.62
C LEU A 113 -10.01 15.97 -11.35
N SER A 114 -10.76 15.05 -10.75
CA SER A 114 -11.46 15.31 -9.50
C SER A 114 -10.50 15.67 -8.38
N PHE A 115 -9.39 14.93 -8.30
CA PHE A 115 -8.38 15.16 -7.28
C PHE A 115 -7.73 16.51 -7.43
N VAL A 116 -7.46 16.91 -8.64
CA VAL A 116 -6.84 18.19 -8.97
C VAL A 116 -7.73 19.36 -8.54
N PHE A 117 -9.04 19.26 -8.73
CA PHE A 117 -9.97 20.34 -8.36
C PHE A 117 -10.15 20.49 -6.87
N VAL A 118 -9.95 19.42 -6.10
CA VAL A 118 -10.05 19.47 -4.65
C VAL A 118 -8.86 20.20 -4.04
N GLN A 119 -7.72 20.12 -4.65
CA GLN A 119 -6.51 20.77 -4.20
C GLN A 119 -6.37 22.18 -4.74
#